data_0e8e15bece5298eeaf154cbca7de71e9
#
_entry.id   0e8e15bece5298eeaf154cbca7de71e9
#
_cell.length_a   1.000
_cell.length_b   1.000
_cell.length_c   1.000
_cell.angle_alpha   90.00
_cell.angle_beta   90.00
_cell.angle_gamma   90.00
#
_symmetry.space_group_name_H-M   'P 1'
#
loop_
_entity.id
_entity.type
_entity.pdbx_description
1 polymer ?
#
loop_
_entity_poly.entity_id
_entity_poly.type
_entity_poly.pdbx_seq_one_letter_code
_entity_poly.pdbx_strand_id
1 'polypeptide(L)' 'LGDDAAMRLARIYETRLDNREKAAEYYKMILFEFSGSLYTAEAREKYRNIVAEFN' A
#
# COMPACT_ATOMS: atom_id res chain seq x y z
N LEU A 1 -10.11 -5.44 -9.23
CA LEU A 1 -9.47 -5.35 -7.91
C LEU A 1 -9.97 -4.11 -7.18
N GLY A 2 -10.65 -4.31 -6.07
CA GLY A 2 -11.17 -3.20 -5.29
C GLY A 2 -10.17 -2.73 -4.25
N ASP A 3 -10.55 -1.65 -3.53
CA ASP A 3 -9.64 -1.08 -2.53
C ASP A 3 -9.40 -2.03 -1.35
N ASP A 4 -10.42 -2.80 -0.95
CA ASP A 4 -10.23 -3.79 0.12
C ASP A 4 -9.21 -4.84 -0.29
N ALA A 5 -9.31 -5.34 -1.51
CA ALA A 5 -8.39 -6.36 -2.00
C ALA A 5 -6.98 -5.80 -2.14
N ALA A 6 -6.87 -4.58 -2.65
CA ALA A 6 -5.57 -3.93 -2.79
C ALA A 6 -4.91 -3.72 -1.44
N MET A 7 -5.69 -3.27 -0.45
CA MET A 7 -5.18 -3.05 0.89
C MET A 7 -4.73 -4.35 1.54
N ARG A 8 -5.52 -5.39 1.36
CA ARG A 8 -5.18 -6.70 1.90
C ARG A 8 -3.88 -7.24 1.30
N LEU A 9 -3.74 -7.12 -0.01
CA LEU A 9 -2.52 -7.55 -0.70
C LEU A 9 -1.32 -6.75 -0.22
N ALA A 10 -1.49 -5.44 -0.07
CA ALA A 10 -0.40 -4.61 0.41
C ALA A 10 0.09 -5.08 1.78
N ARG A 11 -0.84 -5.36 2.68
CA ARG A 11 -0.49 -5.81 4.02
C ARG A 11 0.20 -7.16 4.02
N ILE A 12 -0.27 -8.08 3.16
CA ILE A 12 0.34 -9.40 3.06
C ILE A 12 1.77 -9.30 2.58
N TYR A 13 2.00 -8.51 1.54
CA TYR A 13 3.36 -8.33 1.03
C TYR A 13 4.26 -7.66 2.05
N GLU A 14 3.71 -6.71 2.80
CA GLU A 14 4.51 -6.00 3.79
C GLU A 14 4.89 -6.89 4.97
N THR A 15 3.94 -7.67 5.47
CA THR A 15 4.14 -8.39 6.73
C THR A 15 4.54 -9.84 6.57
N ARG A 16 3.87 -10.57 5.67
CA ARG A 16 4.10 -12.01 5.55
C ARG A 16 5.18 -12.38 4.55
N LEU A 17 5.19 -11.68 3.43
CA LEU A 17 6.10 -12.01 2.34
C LEU A 17 7.37 -11.18 2.37
N ASP A 18 7.41 -10.22 3.27
CA ASP A 18 8.57 -9.35 3.42
C ASP A 18 9.02 -8.74 2.09
N ASN A 19 8.03 -8.36 1.28
CA ASN A 19 8.29 -7.76 -0.01
C ASN A 19 7.75 -6.33 0.02
N ARG A 20 8.54 -5.42 0.57
CA ARG A 20 8.09 -4.05 0.79
C ARG A 20 7.92 -3.29 -0.50
N GLU A 21 8.70 -3.64 -1.52
CA GLU A 21 8.58 -3.02 -2.83
C GLU A 21 7.21 -3.28 -3.44
N LYS A 22 6.77 -4.54 -3.38
CA LYS A 22 5.47 -4.92 -3.91
C LYS A 22 4.35 -4.33 -3.06
N ALA A 23 4.55 -4.29 -1.75
CA ALA A 23 3.58 -3.67 -0.85
C ALA A 23 3.39 -2.21 -1.23
N ALA A 24 4.48 -1.50 -1.51
CA ALA A 24 4.39 -0.10 -1.89
C ALA A 24 3.60 0.09 -3.17
N GLU A 25 3.70 -0.84 -4.13
CA GLU A 25 2.92 -0.76 -5.35
C GLU A 25 1.42 -0.80 -5.07
N TYR A 26 1.00 -1.67 -4.16
CA TYR A 26 -0.41 -1.76 -3.83
C TYR A 26 -0.90 -0.59 -3.00
N TYR A 27 -0.08 -0.09 -2.08
CA TYR A 27 -0.44 1.13 -1.35
C TYR A 27 -0.57 2.31 -2.31
N LYS A 28 0.35 2.40 -3.26
CA LYS A 28 0.30 3.46 -4.27
C LYS A 28 -0.97 3.37 -5.12
N MET A 29 -1.37 2.15 -5.46
CA MET A 29 -2.60 1.93 -6.22
C MET A 29 -3.79 2.53 -5.49
N ILE A 30 -3.86 2.36 -4.17
CA ILE A 30 -4.97 2.92 -3.41
C ILE A 30 -4.95 4.45 -3.49
N LEU A 31 -3.79 5.05 -3.44
CA LEU A 31 -3.68 6.51 -3.49
C LEU A 31 -4.13 7.09 -4.83
N PHE A 32 -3.86 6.39 -5.92
CA PHE A 32 -4.13 6.93 -7.25
C PHE A 32 -5.39 6.39 -7.90
N GLU A 33 -5.75 5.14 -7.65
CA GLU A 33 -6.92 4.55 -8.29
C GLU A 33 -8.14 4.51 -7.38
N PHE A 34 -7.93 4.62 -6.08
CA PHE A 34 -9.03 4.59 -5.11
C PHE A 34 -8.91 5.78 -4.16
N SER A 35 -8.73 6.96 -4.72
CA SER A 35 -8.44 8.16 -3.94
C SER A 35 -9.53 8.52 -2.93
N GLY A 36 -10.75 8.04 -3.15
CA GLY A 36 -11.84 8.26 -2.20
C GLY A 36 -12.01 7.18 -1.15
N SER A 37 -11.10 6.21 -1.13
CA SER A 37 -11.19 5.09 -0.21
C SER A 37 -10.95 5.49 1.23
N LEU A 38 -11.58 4.75 2.15
CA LEU A 38 -11.33 4.91 3.57
C LEU A 38 -9.89 4.55 3.93
N TYR A 39 -9.20 3.80 3.07
CA TYR A 39 -7.84 3.36 3.31
C TYR A 39 -6.78 4.36 2.86
N THR A 40 -7.20 5.46 2.25
CA THR A 40 -6.25 6.40 1.64
C THR A 40 -5.24 6.94 2.65
N ALA A 41 -5.70 7.34 3.83
CA ALA A 41 -4.80 7.90 4.84
C ALA A 41 -3.76 6.87 5.29
N GLU A 42 -4.21 5.66 5.57
CA GLU A 42 -3.31 4.59 5.99
C GLU A 42 -2.34 4.21 4.87
N ALA A 43 -2.86 4.12 3.65
CA ALA A 43 -2.02 3.77 2.51
C ALA A 43 -0.94 4.82 2.27
N ARG A 44 -1.28 6.10 2.44
CA ARG A 44 -0.32 7.18 2.25
C ARG A 44 0.81 7.08 3.26
N GLU A 45 0.47 6.82 4.52
CA GLU A 45 1.46 6.70 5.56
C GLU A 45 2.39 5.52 5.32
N LYS A 46 1.80 4.36 4.99
CA LYS A 46 2.57 3.17 4.72
C LYS A 46 3.48 3.33 3.51
N TYR A 47 2.92 3.91 2.44
CA TYR A 47 3.70 4.14 1.23
C TYR A 47 4.90 5.03 1.50
N ARG A 48 4.68 6.12 2.22
CA ARG A 48 5.74 7.07 2.54
C ARG A 48 6.84 6.41 3.37
N ASN A 49 6.44 5.60 4.36
CA ASN A 49 7.41 4.91 5.20
C ASN A 49 8.25 3.92 4.41
N ILE A 50 7.62 3.18 3.50
CA ILE A 50 8.34 2.20 2.70
C ILE A 50 9.29 2.89 1.73
N VAL A 51 8.81 3.93 1.06
CA VAL A 51 9.65 4.67 0.11
C VAL A 51 10.86 5.26 0.81
N ALA A 52 10.69 5.72 2.03
CA ALA A 52 11.81 6.29 2.80
C ALA A 52 12.92 5.26 3.04
N GLU A 53 12.57 3.98 3.11
CA GLU A 53 13.56 2.92 3.31
C GLU A 53 14.45 2.71 2.09
N PHE A 54 13.95 3.05 0.90
CA PHE A 54 14.69 2.85 -0.33
C PHE A 54 15.46 4.09 -0.79
N ASN A 55 15.30 5.17 -0.06
CA ASN A 55 16.04 6.41 -0.37
C ASN A 55 17.25 6.58 0.58
#